data_076be9e8958ca39a66b4af0c2b1d2526
#
_entry.id   076be9e8958ca39a66b4af0c2b1d2526
#
_cell.length_a   1.000
_cell.length_b   1.000
_cell.length_c   1.000
_cell.angle_alpha   90.00
_cell.angle_beta   90.00
_cell.angle_gamma   90.00
#
_symmetry.space_group_name_H-M   'P 1'
#
loop_
_entity.id
_entity.type
_entity.pdbx_description
1 polymer ?
#
loop_
_entity_poly.entity_id
_entity_poly.type
_entity_poly.pdbx_seq_one_letter_code
_entity_poly.pdbx_strand_id
1 'polypeptide(L)'
;MMENIVPCPTLSLVIQYICAVKETKGERIMENKKRIITAALVASMILASVPAVSVGAHEIDDADVGKSDGGIGVDTSVSNTVAEEPVIASEEVQARAIPSGAQNINLNVNGRNVLHGRVFSLGGVTYVPMFAFADWLGNFTYSYTDNGATAIVEGENLIITAHEGDLYIIANGRYFYTGREVISFGGVTYVPILPMTKALNSKVEWSDAIGGFAVKNGDTRRLKSAAQVYREDHVFWLARIITAEAQGEPLKGKMAVGNVVLNRVNSPAYPNTIYSVIFDRRYGTQFSPVDNGTIYNTPTEESIIAAKMCLEGYTISDSILYFVNPKLAPHSWAANNRPYAFTIGNHAFFD
;
A
#
# COMPACT_ATOMS: atom_id res chain seq x y z
N MET A 1 -20.75 -22.05 51.71
CA MET A 1 -19.74 -22.60 50.81
C MET A 1 -19.60 -21.58 49.71
N MET A 2 -18.56 -20.76 49.74
CA MET A 2 -18.21 -19.83 48.68
C MET A 2 -17.21 -20.54 47.78
N GLU A 3 -17.62 -20.89 46.57
CA GLU A 3 -16.69 -21.45 45.58
C GLU A 3 -15.77 -20.34 45.05
N ASN A 4 -14.48 -20.56 45.25
CA ASN A 4 -13.41 -19.73 44.71
C ASN A 4 -13.37 -19.89 43.19
N ILE A 5 -13.83 -18.89 42.46
CA ILE A 5 -13.65 -18.78 41.00
C ILE A 5 -12.20 -18.36 40.79
N VAL A 6 -11.36 -19.27 40.35
CA VAL A 6 -9.97 -19.02 39.94
C VAL A 6 -10.06 -18.25 38.61
N PRO A 7 -9.53 -17.02 38.51
CA PRO A 7 -9.58 -16.28 37.25
C PRO A 7 -8.70 -16.96 36.19
N CYS A 8 -9.23 -17.17 35.00
CA CYS A 8 -8.54 -17.75 33.86
C CYS A 8 -7.31 -16.90 33.48
N PRO A 9 -6.09 -17.45 33.52
CA PRO A 9 -4.87 -16.66 33.29
C PRO A 9 -4.76 -16.02 31.91
N THR A 10 -5.53 -16.49 30.93
CA THR A 10 -5.55 -15.98 29.56
C THR A 10 -6.21 -14.61 29.42
N LEU A 11 -7.21 -14.31 30.27
CA LEU A 11 -7.92 -13.02 30.22
C LEU A 11 -7.05 -11.89 30.74
N SER A 12 -6.20 -12.17 31.74
CA SER A 12 -5.28 -11.19 32.33
C SER A 12 -4.17 -10.76 31.35
N LEU A 13 -3.63 -11.70 30.56
CA LEU A 13 -2.60 -11.43 29.54
C LEU A 13 -3.13 -10.63 28.36
N VAL A 14 -4.36 -10.91 27.93
CA VAL A 14 -5.01 -10.14 26.85
C VAL A 14 -5.29 -8.71 27.29
N ILE A 15 -5.75 -8.51 28.52
CA ILE A 15 -5.97 -7.16 29.09
C ILE A 15 -4.65 -6.41 29.24
N GLN A 16 -3.59 -7.04 29.71
CA GLN A 16 -2.26 -6.42 29.81
C GLN A 16 -1.69 -6.05 28.43
N TYR A 17 -1.87 -6.90 27.41
CA TYR A 17 -1.43 -6.58 26.05
C TYR A 17 -2.23 -5.43 25.44
N ILE A 18 -3.54 -5.39 25.64
CA ILE A 18 -4.39 -4.27 25.18
C ILE A 18 -3.98 -2.97 25.85
N CYS A 19 -3.66 -2.97 27.14
CA CYS A 19 -3.14 -1.83 27.84
C CYS A 19 -1.75 -1.42 27.34
N ALA A 20 -0.82 -2.35 27.13
CA ALA A 20 0.52 -2.07 26.62
C ALA A 20 0.48 -1.50 25.17
N VAL A 21 -0.41 -2.04 24.31
CA VAL A 21 -0.58 -1.53 22.94
C VAL A 21 -1.22 -0.13 22.93
N LYS A 22 -2.13 0.17 23.87
CA LYS A 22 -2.68 1.51 24.03
C LYS A 22 -1.65 2.51 24.56
N GLU A 23 -0.79 2.11 25.48
CA GLU A 23 0.30 2.96 25.98
C GLU A 23 1.36 3.25 24.91
N THR A 24 1.84 2.24 24.19
CA THR A 24 2.83 2.43 23.11
C THR A 24 2.26 3.24 21.93
N LYS A 25 0.98 3.08 21.61
CA LYS A 25 0.31 3.88 20.58
C LYS A 25 0.11 5.33 21.02
N GLY A 26 -0.23 5.54 22.29
CA GLY A 26 -0.31 6.87 22.92
C GLY A 26 1.05 7.57 22.94
N GLU A 27 2.11 6.90 23.33
CA GLU A 27 3.48 7.44 23.36
C GLU A 27 4.00 7.79 21.96
N ARG A 28 3.79 6.93 20.95
CA ARG A 28 4.17 7.21 19.54
C ARG A 28 3.40 8.40 18.96
N ILE A 29 2.12 8.56 19.30
CA ILE A 29 1.33 9.72 18.88
C ILE A 29 1.83 10.99 19.56
N MET A 30 2.19 10.91 20.84
CA MET A 30 2.77 12.04 21.59
C MET A 30 4.16 12.40 21.09
N GLU A 31 4.99 11.42 20.74
CA GLU A 31 6.34 11.65 20.22
C GLU A 31 6.29 12.24 18.81
N ASN A 32 5.41 11.76 17.94
CA ASN A 32 5.18 12.36 16.64
C ASN A 32 4.61 13.79 16.74
N LYS A 33 3.70 14.07 17.68
CA LYS A 33 3.24 15.44 17.94
C LYS A 33 4.37 16.35 18.44
N LYS A 34 5.24 15.86 19.32
CA LYS A 34 6.43 16.60 19.78
C LYS A 34 7.40 16.88 18.61
N ARG A 35 7.66 15.91 17.74
CA ARG A 35 8.51 16.09 16.54
C ARG A 35 7.93 17.10 15.57
N ILE A 36 6.62 17.10 15.32
CA ILE A 36 5.94 18.08 14.47
C ILE A 36 6.01 19.47 15.08
N ILE A 37 5.78 19.61 16.38
CA ILE A 37 5.87 20.92 17.08
C ILE A 37 7.32 21.42 17.07
N THR A 38 8.31 20.55 17.28
CA THR A 38 9.73 20.92 17.24
C THR A 38 10.16 21.34 15.83
N ALA A 39 9.71 20.63 14.79
CA ALA A 39 9.98 20.99 13.41
C ALA A 39 9.33 22.34 13.02
N ALA A 40 8.11 22.61 13.49
CA ALA A 40 7.43 23.87 13.26
C ALA A 40 8.12 25.04 13.99
N LEU A 41 8.62 24.83 15.20
CA LEU A 41 9.40 25.82 15.95
C LEU A 41 10.76 26.10 15.32
N VAL A 42 11.45 25.09 14.81
CA VAL A 42 12.74 25.28 14.09
C VAL A 42 12.52 26.01 12.77
N ALA A 43 11.45 25.69 12.02
CA ALA A 43 11.10 26.41 10.80
C ALA A 43 10.77 27.90 11.06
N SER A 44 10.08 28.22 12.16
CA SER A 44 9.78 29.59 12.53
C SER A 44 11.01 30.38 12.99
N MET A 45 12.01 29.73 13.60
CA MET A 45 13.28 30.38 13.97
C MET A 45 14.18 30.64 12.76
N ILE A 46 14.13 29.82 11.73
CA ILE A 46 14.91 30.02 10.48
C ILE A 46 14.33 31.21 9.68
N LEU A 47 13.02 31.41 9.68
CA LEU A 47 12.38 32.56 9.04
C LEU A 47 12.65 33.91 9.74
N ALA A 48 13.02 33.89 11.02
CA ALA A 48 13.33 35.10 11.81
C ALA A 48 14.81 35.55 11.69
N SER A 49 15.69 34.79 11.02
CA SER A 49 17.12 35.06 10.92
C SER A 49 17.61 35.55 9.55
N VAL A 50 16.71 35.95 8.65
CA VAL A 50 17.12 36.58 7.39
C VAL A 50 17.29 38.09 7.65
N PRO A 51 18.51 38.66 7.57
CA PRO A 51 18.69 40.09 7.72
C PRO A 51 18.03 40.80 6.54
N ALA A 52 17.26 41.84 6.84
CA ALA A 52 16.70 42.73 5.85
C ALA A 52 17.84 43.45 5.10
N VAL A 53 18.04 43.14 3.84
CA VAL A 53 18.91 43.90 2.95
C VAL A 53 18.15 45.17 2.60
N SER A 54 18.60 46.29 3.20
CA SER A 54 18.15 47.64 2.82
C SER A 54 18.73 47.95 1.45
N VAL A 55 17.89 48.06 0.45
CA VAL A 55 18.25 48.63 -0.83
C VAL A 55 18.27 50.18 -0.62
N GLY A 56 19.49 50.74 -0.62
CA GLY A 56 19.69 52.18 -0.61
C GLY A 56 19.15 52.82 -1.88
N ALA A 57 18.28 53.79 -1.75
CA ALA A 57 17.88 54.69 -2.81
C ALA A 57 19.08 55.52 -3.22
N HIS A 58 19.47 55.44 -4.47
CA HIS A 58 20.42 56.36 -5.07
C HIS A 58 19.65 57.47 -5.75
N GLU A 59 19.75 58.69 -5.20
CA GLU A 59 19.37 59.92 -5.87
C GLU A 59 20.26 60.14 -7.09
N ILE A 60 19.67 60.41 -8.24
CA ILE A 60 20.38 60.91 -9.42
C ILE A 60 19.79 62.30 -9.72
N ASP A 61 20.70 63.28 -9.69
CA ASP A 61 20.49 64.68 -9.94
C ASP A 61 20.05 64.97 -11.38
N ASP A 62 19.25 66.01 -11.53
CA ASP A 62 18.83 66.69 -12.74
C ASP A 62 19.99 67.35 -13.50
N ALA A 63 19.98 67.20 -14.81
CA ALA A 63 20.31 68.22 -15.84
C ALA A 63 20.43 67.48 -17.19
N ASP A 64 19.77 67.81 -18.24
CA ASP A 64 19.78 69.02 -19.04
C ASP A 64 18.75 68.91 -20.22
N VAL A 65 18.38 70.03 -20.70
CA VAL A 65 17.34 70.36 -21.71
C VAL A 65 17.79 70.04 -23.12
N GLY A 66 16.87 69.50 -23.94
CA GLY A 66 17.03 69.46 -25.42
C GLY A 66 15.70 69.29 -26.12
N LYS A 67 15.16 70.40 -26.63
CA LYS A 67 13.97 70.50 -27.51
C LYS A 67 14.18 69.87 -28.87
N SER A 68 13.19 69.20 -29.43
CA SER A 68 12.76 69.47 -30.81
C SER A 68 11.36 68.90 -31.12
N ASP A 69 10.64 69.66 -31.86
CA ASP A 69 9.23 69.56 -32.33
C ASP A 69 8.93 68.39 -33.25
N GLY A 70 7.67 68.03 -33.28
CA GLY A 70 7.07 67.52 -34.51
C GLY A 70 5.96 66.49 -34.42
N GLY A 71 4.69 66.95 -34.54
CA GLY A 71 3.71 66.28 -35.39
C GLY A 71 2.70 65.30 -34.81
N ILE A 72 1.59 65.80 -34.54
CA ILE A 72 0.17 65.41 -34.65
C ILE A 72 -0.10 64.03 -35.32
N GLY A 73 -0.88 63.18 -34.65
CA GLY A 73 -1.57 62.04 -35.22
C GLY A 73 -2.51 61.39 -34.19
N VAL A 74 -3.76 61.87 -34.13
CA VAL A 74 -4.84 61.23 -33.35
C VAL A 74 -5.34 60.06 -34.19
N ASP A 75 -5.26 58.84 -33.67
CA ASP A 75 -6.14 57.76 -34.15
C ASP A 75 -6.69 56.98 -32.98
N THR A 76 -8.00 57.09 -32.83
CA THR A 76 -8.84 56.38 -31.88
C THR A 76 -9.23 55.05 -32.48
N SER A 77 -8.59 53.96 -32.04
CA SER A 77 -9.16 52.63 -32.20
C SER A 77 -9.12 51.87 -30.87
N VAL A 78 -10.28 51.78 -30.24
CA VAL A 78 -10.54 50.93 -29.10
C VAL A 78 -10.47 49.48 -29.57
N SER A 79 -9.38 48.78 -29.32
CA SER A 79 -9.29 47.36 -29.52
C SER A 79 -9.60 46.67 -28.18
N ASN A 80 -10.77 46.02 -28.13
CA ASN A 80 -11.13 45.06 -27.12
C ASN A 80 -10.12 43.89 -27.14
N THR A 81 -9.13 43.90 -26.31
CA THR A 81 -8.37 42.69 -26.02
C THR A 81 -9.19 41.84 -25.09
N VAL A 82 -9.87 40.84 -25.65
CA VAL A 82 -10.35 39.67 -24.97
C VAL A 82 -9.09 39.00 -24.38
N ALA A 83 -9.04 38.89 -23.08
CA ALA A 83 -8.01 38.12 -22.40
C ALA A 83 -8.08 36.66 -22.90
N GLU A 84 -7.13 36.26 -23.73
CA GLU A 84 -6.92 34.87 -24.06
C GLU A 84 -6.57 34.14 -22.78
N GLU A 85 -7.42 33.16 -22.40
CA GLU A 85 -7.06 32.16 -21.44
C GLU A 85 -5.73 31.52 -21.86
N PRO A 86 -4.81 31.22 -20.91
CA PRO A 86 -3.58 30.56 -21.27
C PRO A 86 -3.91 29.21 -21.91
N VAL A 87 -3.72 29.12 -23.20
CA VAL A 87 -3.66 27.85 -23.93
C VAL A 87 -2.56 27.05 -23.26
N ILE A 88 -2.95 26.08 -22.41
CA ILE A 88 -2.03 25.08 -21.94
C ILE A 88 -1.49 24.42 -23.20
N ALA A 89 -0.26 24.76 -23.54
CA ALA A 89 0.46 24.15 -24.64
C ALA A 89 0.31 22.64 -24.46
N SER A 90 -0.29 22.01 -25.46
CA SER A 90 -0.30 20.56 -25.58
C SER A 90 1.18 20.14 -25.62
N GLU A 91 1.76 19.80 -24.44
CA GLU A 91 2.99 19.06 -24.42
C GLU A 91 2.71 17.82 -25.26
N GLU A 92 3.33 17.74 -26.42
CA GLU A 92 3.54 16.48 -27.12
C GLU A 92 4.14 15.54 -26.10
N VAL A 93 3.29 14.66 -25.54
CA VAL A 93 3.72 13.61 -24.63
C VAL A 93 4.58 12.70 -25.49
N GLN A 94 5.89 12.99 -25.55
CA GLN A 94 6.87 12.05 -26.04
C GLN A 94 6.54 10.72 -25.35
N ALA A 95 6.17 9.72 -26.15
CA ALA A 95 5.87 8.39 -25.65
C ALA A 95 7.06 7.96 -24.80
N ARG A 96 6.94 8.05 -23.47
CA ARG A 96 7.99 7.64 -22.57
C ARG A 96 8.18 6.14 -22.81
N ALA A 97 9.42 5.74 -23.13
CA ALA A 97 9.75 4.34 -23.37
C ALA A 97 9.20 3.50 -22.20
N ILE A 98 8.61 2.37 -22.51
CA ILE A 98 8.25 1.36 -21.49
C ILE A 98 9.50 0.52 -21.14
N PRO A 99 9.54 -0.16 -19.97
CA PRO A 99 10.66 -1.03 -19.60
C PRO A 99 10.93 -2.09 -20.68
N SER A 100 12.20 -2.46 -20.84
CA SER A 100 12.61 -3.52 -21.78
C SER A 100 11.87 -4.82 -21.49
N GLY A 101 11.35 -5.49 -22.52
CA GLY A 101 10.55 -6.71 -22.38
C GLY A 101 9.08 -6.47 -21.99
N ALA A 102 8.66 -5.23 -21.78
CA ALA A 102 7.27 -4.90 -21.56
C ALA A 102 6.47 -4.81 -22.86
N GLN A 103 5.16 -5.07 -22.79
CA GLN A 103 4.22 -4.97 -23.90
C GLN A 103 3.14 -3.93 -23.56
N ASN A 104 2.85 -3.02 -24.50
CA ASN A 104 1.78 -2.04 -24.32
C ASN A 104 0.43 -2.72 -24.14
N ILE A 105 -0.35 -2.22 -23.19
CA ILE A 105 -1.72 -2.65 -22.91
C ILE A 105 -2.65 -1.44 -23.05
N ASN A 106 -3.78 -1.61 -23.69
CA ASN A 106 -4.78 -0.57 -23.77
C ASN A 106 -5.55 -0.43 -22.45
N LEU A 107 -5.91 0.81 -22.11
CA LEU A 107 -6.69 1.11 -20.92
C LEU A 107 -7.87 1.99 -21.30
N ASN A 108 -9.06 1.55 -20.92
CA ASN A 108 -10.29 2.32 -21.01
C ASN A 108 -10.77 2.67 -19.60
N VAL A 109 -11.00 3.93 -19.33
CA VAL A 109 -11.59 4.39 -18.07
C VAL A 109 -12.89 5.12 -18.39
N ASN A 110 -14.00 4.62 -17.83
CA ASN A 110 -15.33 5.20 -18.02
C ASN A 110 -15.73 5.41 -19.51
N GLY A 111 -15.35 4.47 -20.38
CA GLY A 111 -15.64 4.53 -21.81
C GLY A 111 -14.62 5.32 -22.64
N ARG A 112 -13.59 5.90 -22.05
CA ARG A 112 -12.53 6.65 -22.75
C ARG A 112 -11.21 5.89 -22.73
N ASN A 113 -10.53 5.79 -23.87
CA ASN A 113 -9.17 5.26 -23.95
C ASN A 113 -8.20 6.30 -23.42
N VAL A 114 -7.36 5.90 -22.48
CA VAL A 114 -6.48 6.80 -21.72
C VAL A 114 -5.08 6.22 -21.56
N LEU A 115 -4.12 7.05 -21.15
CA LEU A 115 -2.74 6.68 -20.81
C LEU A 115 -2.04 5.88 -21.92
N HIS A 116 -2.26 6.22 -23.16
CA HIS A 116 -1.66 5.59 -24.35
C HIS A 116 -0.13 5.47 -24.22
N GLY A 117 0.41 4.27 -24.45
CA GLY A 117 1.85 3.99 -24.33
C GLY A 117 2.43 4.07 -22.94
N ARG A 118 1.60 4.22 -21.88
CA ARG A 118 2.03 4.31 -20.49
C ARG A 118 1.52 3.18 -19.61
N VAL A 119 0.69 2.30 -20.16
CA VAL A 119 0.20 1.08 -19.50
C VAL A 119 0.83 -0.10 -20.20
N PHE A 120 1.44 -1.00 -19.44
CA PHE A 120 2.18 -2.12 -20.01
C PHE A 120 2.07 -3.39 -19.16
N SER A 121 2.22 -4.53 -19.81
CA SER A 121 2.42 -5.82 -19.15
C SER A 121 3.90 -6.12 -19.06
N LEU A 122 4.37 -6.51 -17.88
CA LEU A 122 5.73 -6.96 -17.62
C LEU A 122 5.69 -8.23 -16.77
N GLY A 123 6.22 -9.34 -17.30
CA GLY A 123 6.20 -10.62 -16.61
C GLY A 123 4.79 -11.11 -16.24
N GLY A 124 3.80 -10.86 -17.11
CA GLY A 124 2.40 -11.28 -16.94
C GLY A 124 1.56 -10.39 -16.00
N VAL A 125 2.11 -9.28 -15.53
CA VAL A 125 1.39 -8.30 -14.69
C VAL A 125 1.27 -6.98 -15.44
N THR A 126 0.08 -6.40 -15.45
CA THR A 126 -0.16 -5.09 -16.07
C THR A 126 0.04 -3.98 -15.06
N TYR A 127 0.89 -3.04 -15.42
CA TYR A 127 1.27 -1.87 -14.65
C TYR A 127 0.61 -0.60 -15.17
N VAL A 128 0.22 0.26 -14.24
CA VAL A 128 -0.28 1.61 -14.52
C VAL A 128 0.58 2.66 -13.80
N PRO A 129 0.79 3.86 -14.37
CA PRO A 129 1.45 4.96 -13.69
C PRO A 129 0.52 5.45 -12.56
N MET A 130 0.94 5.29 -11.30
CA MET A 130 0.09 5.41 -10.11
C MET A 130 -0.72 6.71 -10.06
N PHE A 131 -0.05 7.86 -10.20
CA PHE A 131 -0.70 9.17 -10.10
C PHE A 131 -1.63 9.45 -11.28
N ALA A 132 -1.13 9.27 -12.51
CA ALA A 132 -1.91 9.52 -13.70
C ALA A 132 -3.12 8.57 -13.83
N PHE A 133 -3.03 7.35 -13.30
CA PHE A 133 -4.16 6.44 -13.24
C PHE A 133 -5.18 6.87 -12.20
N ALA A 134 -4.74 7.28 -11.00
CA ALA A 134 -5.63 7.77 -9.96
C ALA A 134 -6.41 9.01 -10.41
N ASP A 135 -5.75 9.92 -11.13
CA ASP A 135 -6.34 11.17 -11.66
C ASP A 135 -7.56 10.93 -12.57
N TRP A 136 -7.57 9.84 -13.33
CA TRP A 136 -8.72 9.43 -14.13
C TRP A 136 -9.89 8.88 -13.31
N LEU A 137 -9.67 8.57 -12.02
CA LEU A 137 -10.64 7.90 -11.14
C LEU A 137 -11.16 8.80 -10.01
N GLY A 138 -10.58 9.97 -9.81
CA GLY A 138 -11.02 10.91 -8.78
C GLY A 138 -10.11 12.13 -8.65
N ASN A 139 -10.47 13.02 -7.71
CA ASN A 139 -9.65 14.17 -7.39
C ASN A 139 -8.73 13.83 -6.21
N PHE A 140 -7.44 13.85 -6.46
CA PHE A 140 -6.42 13.49 -5.48
C PHE A 140 -5.28 14.51 -5.48
N THR A 141 -4.56 14.58 -4.37
CA THR A 141 -3.26 15.20 -4.29
C THR A 141 -2.17 14.14 -4.30
N TYR A 142 -0.99 14.50 -4.75
CA TYR A 142 0.11 13.59 -5.01
C TYR A 142 1.39 14.09 -4.34
N SER A 143 2.12 13.19 -3.71
CA SER A 143 3.42 13.50 -3.14
C SER A 143 4.35 12.29 -3.16
N TYR A 144 5.63 12.57 -2.97
CA TYR A 144 6.66 11.55 -2.73
C TYR A 144 7.32 11.78 -1.40
N THR A 145 7.70 10.68 -0.73
CA THR A 145 8.55 10.66 0.46
C THR A 145 9.75 9.73 0.24
N ASP A 146 10.64 9.62 1.21
CA ASP A 146 11.79 8.71 1.18
C ASP A 146 12.66 8.91 -0.08
N ASN A 147 12.99 10.17 -0.40
CA ASN A 147 13.76 10.57 -1.59
C ASN A 147 13.13 10.07 -2.92
N GLY A 148 11.81 9.98 -2.97
CA GLY A 148 11.08 9.56 -4.17
C GLY A 148 10.72 8.07 -4.20
N ALA A 149 11.16 7.26 -3.23
CA ALA A 149 10.88 5.83 -3.20
C ALA A 149 9.43 5.50 -2.84
N THR A 150 8.74 6.37 -2.08
CA THR A 150 7.35 6.18 -1.69
C THR A 150 6.44 7.19 -2.37
N ALA A 151 5.55 6.71 -3.21
CA ALA A 151 4.49 7.49 -3.86
C ALA A 151 3.24 7.50 -2.99
N ILE A 152 2.59 8.66 -2.84
CA ILE A 152 1.38 8.87 -2.04
C ILE A 152 0.30 9.51 -2.90
N VAL A 153 -0.89 8.91 -2.88
CA VAL A 153 -2.14 9.47 -3.44
C VAL A 153 -3.07 9.75 -2.27
N GLU A 154 -3.51 10.98 -2.12
CA GLU A 154 -4.34 11.41 -1.00
C GLU A 154 -5.63 12.05 -1.52
N GLY A 155 -6.78 11.61 -1.01
CA GLY A 155 -8.12 12.13 -1.25
C GLY A 155 -8.88 12.38 0.05
N GLU A 156 -10.14 12.78 -0.05
CA GLU A 156 -10.97 13.18 1.11
C GLU A 156 -10.99 12.13 2.24
N ASN A 157 -11.14 10.84 1.90
CA ASN A 157 -11.17 9.73 2.88
C ASN A 157 -10.31 8.55 2.41
N LEU A 158 -9.27 8.81 1.61
CA LEU A 158 -8.42 7.78 1.03
C LEU A 158 -6.98 8.26 1.02
N ILE A 159 -6.10 7.41 1.58
CA ILE A 159 -4.65 7.56 1.44
C ILE A 159 -4.13 6.25 0.88
N ILE A 160 -3.46 6.30 -0.28
CA ILE A 160 -2.79 5.14 -0.88
C ILE A 160 -1.29 5.41 -0.89
N THR A 161 -0.50 4.47 -0.40
CA THR A 161 0.96 4.52 -0.46
C THR A 161 1.49 3.31 -1.21
N ALA A 162 2.54 3.54 -2.01
CA ALA A 162 3.26 2.51 -2.73
C ALA A 162 4.77 2.79 -2.62
N HIS A 163 5.52 1.85 -2.05
CA HIS A 163 6.97 1.94 -1.94
C HIS A 163 7.63 1.08 -3.01
N GLU A 164 8.66 1.61 -3.67
CA GLU A 164 9.42 0.89 -4.69
C GLU A 164 10.04 -0.40 -4.12
N GLY A 165 9.89 -1.50 -4.83
CA GLY A 165 10.34 -2.83 -4.40
C GLY A 165 9.34 -3.61 -3.55
N ASP A 166 8.31 -2.96 -2.98
CA ASP A 166 7.31 -3.66 -2.20
C ASP A 166 6.40 -4.55 -3.07
N LEU A 167 5.97 -5.68 -2.50
CA LEU A 167 4.99 -6.60 -3.09
C LEU A 167 3.54 -6.24 -2.71
N TYR A 168 3.29 -5.01 -2.29
CA TYR A 168 1.98 -4.53 -1.87
C TYR A 168 1.87 -3.00 -2.01
N ILE A 169 0.64 -2.54 -2.03
CA ILE A 169 0.29 -1.14 -1.78
C ILE A 169 -0.58 -1.08 -0.53
N ILE A 170 -0.58 0.07 0.15
CA ILE A 170 -1.39 0.28 1.35
C ILE A 170 -2.47 1.31 1.04
N ALA A 171 -3.75 0.99 1.30
CA ALA A 171 -4.83 1.96 1.20
C ALA A 171 -5.66 1.96 2.50
N ASN A 172 -5.74 3.11 3.17
CA ASN A 172 -6.42 3.27 4.46
C ASN A 172 -5.98 2.23 5.52
N GLY A 173 -4.66 1.89 5.52
CA GLY A 173 -4.06 0.89 6.41
C GLY A 173 -4.32 -0.57 6.02
N ARG A 174 -5.01 -0.82 4.90
CA ARG A 174 -5.22 -2.16 4.31
C ARG A 174 -4.09 -2.48 3.34
N TYR A 175 -3.66 -3.75 3.31
CA TYR A 175 -2.53 -4.21 2.53
C TYR A 175 -2.99 -5.00 1.30
N PHE A 176 -2.83 -4.42 0.12
CA PHE A 176 -3.22 -5.01 -1.15
C PHE A 176 -2.01 -5.61 -1.85
N TYR A 177 -1.92 -6.94 -1.83
CA TYR A 177 -0.83 -7.67 -2.47
C TYR A 177 -0.81 -7.45 -3.99
N THR A 178 0.37 -7.15 -4.51
CA THR A 178 0.58 -6.79 -5.92
C THR A 178 1.02 -7.97 -6.81
N GLY A 179 1.46 -9.07 -6.20
CA GLY A 179 2.00 -10.24 -6.91
C GLY A 179 3.38 -10.02 -7.52
N ARG A 180 3.73 -8.78 -7.82
CA ARG A 180 5.01 -8.29 -8.32
C ARG A 180 5.35 -6.99 -7.62
N GLU A 181 6.61 -6.63 -7.64
CA GLU A 181 7.13 -5.40 -7.01
C GLU A 181 6.50 -4.14 -7.62
N VAL A 182 6.30 -3.13 -6.79
CA VAL A 182 6.12 -1.75 -7.23
C VAL A 182 7.41 -1.30 -7.87
N ILE A 183 7.36 -0.69 -9.05
CA ILE A 183 8.54 -0.27 -9.79
C ILE A 183 8.56 1.23 -10.04
N SER A 184 9.77 1.81 -10.08
CA SER A 184 10.00 3.18 -10.56
C SER A 184 10.68 3.12 -11.94
N PHE A 185 10.13 3.84 -12.90
CA PHE A 185 10.70 3.91 -14.24
C PHE A 185 10.50 5.30 -14.84
N GLY A 186 11.60 5.92 -15.28
CA GLY A 186 11.57 7.27 -15.83
C GLY A 186 11.03 8.34 -14.87
N GLY A 187 11.26 8.17 -13.56
CA GLY A 187 10.76 9.08 -12.53
C GLY A 187 9.26 8.94 -12.22
N VAL A 188 8.64 7.84 -12.64
CA VAL A 188 7.23 7.54 -12.42
C VAL A 188 7.11 6.22 -11.65
N THR A 189 6.33 6.23 -10.58
CA THR A 189 5.96 5.00 -9.86
C THR A 189 4.86 4.28 -10.60
N TYR A 190 5.09 3.00 -10.89
CA TYR A 190 4.15 2.09 -11.52
C TYR A 190 3.70 1.02 -10.53
N VAL A 191 2.41 0.78 -10.50
CA VAL A 191 1.78 -0.23 -9.65
C VAL A 191 0.95 -1.19 -10.49
N PRO A 192 0.83 -2.47 -10.09
CA PRO A 192 -0.09 -3.40 -10.74
C PRO A 192 -1.54 -2.88 -10.71
N ILE A 193 -2.24 -2.99 -11.85
CA ILE A 193 -3.58 -2.39 -12.03
C ILE A 193 -4.63 -2.98 -11.08
N LEU A 194 -4.62 -4.30 -10.83
CA LEU A 194 -5.66 -4.96 -10.03
C LEU A 194 -5.67 -4.50 -8.56
N PRO A 195 -4.54 -4.50 -7.81
CA PRO A 195 -4.54 -3.95 -6.46
C PRO A 195 -4.83 -2.44 -6.44
N MET A 196 -4.39 -1.68 -7.44
CA MET A 196 -4.67 -0.25 -7.49
C MET A 196 -6.16 0.05 -7.72
N THR A 197 -6.84 -0.68 -8.61
CA THR A 197 -8.30 -0.54 -8.78
C THR A 197 -9.07 -0.96 -7.53
N LYS A 198 -8.60 -2.01 -6.82
CA LYS A 198 -9.19 -2.43 -5.54
C LYS A 198 -9.00 -1.35 -4.46
N ALA A 199 -7.82 -0.73 -4.39
CA ALA A 199 -7.52 0.38 -3.48
C ALA A 199 -8.40 1.61 -3.77
N LEU A 200 -8.67 1.89 -5.06
CA LEU A 200 -9.57 2.96 -5.52
C LEU A 200 -11.05 2.55 -5.48
N ASN A 201 -11.38 1.39 -4.93
CA ASN A 201 -12.75 0.83 -4.89
C ASN A 201 -13.45 0.87 -6.27
N SER A 202 -12.69 0.65 -7.34
CA SER A 202 -13.13 0.69 -8.74
C SER A 202 -13.31 -0.72 -9.29
N LYS A 203 -14.15 -0.86 -10.32
CA LYS A 203 -14.35 -2.13 -11.03
C LYS A 203 -13.40 -2.19 -12.22
N VAL A 204 -12.80 -3.36 -12.44
CA VAL A 204 -11.89 -3.62 -13.55
C VAL A 204 -12.21 -4.96 -14.19
N GLU A 205 -12.16 -5.00 -15.53
CA GLU A 205 -12.35 -6.22 -16.32
C GLU A 205 -11.42 -6.19 -17.54
N TRP A 206 -10.99 -7.35 -17.99
CA TRP A 206 -10.30 -7.49 -19.27
C TRP A 206 -11.32 -7.40 -20.40
N SER A 207 -10.98 -6.73 -21.48
CA SER A 207 -11.82 -6.60 -22.66
C SER A 207 -11.01 -6.95 -23.92
N ASP A 208 -11.35 -8.07 -24.55
CA ASP A 208 -10.73 -8.50 -25.81
C ASP A 208 -10.97 -7.50 -26.94
N ALA A 209 -12.10 -6.81 -26.90
CA ALA A 209 -12.45 -5.81 -27.92
C ALA A 209 -11.46 -4.65 -28.00
N ILE A 210 -10.81 -4.30 -26.88
CA ILE A 210 -9.78 -3.25 -26.84
C ILE A 210 -8.37 -3.82 -26.66
N GLY A 211 -8.22 -5.13 -26.44
CA GLY A 211 -6.95 -5.74 -26.08
C GLY A 211 -6.35 -5.14 -24.79
N GLY A 212 -7.16 -4.99 -23.75
CA GLY A 212 -6.75 -4.31 -22.54
C GLY A 212 -7.79 -4.28 -21.43
N PHE A 213 -7.59 -3.40 -20.45
CA PHE A 213 -8.47 -3.29 -19.30
C PHE A 213 -9.52 -2.19 -19.45
N ALA A 214 -10.77 -2.50 -19.09
CA ALA A 214 -11.84 -1.53 -18.91
C ALA A 214 -12.05 -1.31 -17.40
N VAL A 215 -11.95 -0.04 -16.98
CA VAL A 215 -12.11 0.38 -15.58
C VAL A 215 -13.32 1.32 -15.46
N LYS A 216 -14.15 1.07 -14.45
CA LYS A 216 -15.26 1.95 -14.08
C LYS A 216 -15.02 2.52 -12.71
N ASN A 217 -15.25 3.82 -12.55
CA ASN A 217 -15.13 4.48 -11.25
C ASN A 217 -15.96 3.78 -10.19
N GLY A 218 -15.36 3.60 -9.04
CA GLY A 218 -16.05 3.30 -7.82
C GLY A 218 -16.26 4.55 -6.97
N ASP A 219 -16.80 4.36 -5.77
CA ASP A 219 -16.84 5.43 -4.77
C ASP A 219 -15.63 5.28 -3.84
N THR A 220 -14.57 6.01 -4.13
CA THR A 220 -13.30 5.97 -3.37
C THR A 220 -13.49 6.36 -1.90
N ARG A 221 -14.52 7.17 -1.59
CA ARG A 221 -14.88 7.56 -0.22
C ARG A 221 -15.43 6.39 0.60
N ARG A 222 -15.79 5.27 -0.05
CA ARG A 222 -16.34 4.07 0.60
C ARG A 222 -15.30 2.99 0.90
N LEU A 223 -14.02 3.22 0.59
CA LEU A 223 -13.01 2.24 0.99
C LEU A 223 -12.90 2.20 2.51
N LYS A 224 -13.35 1.10 3.09
CA LYS A 224 -13.26 0.87 4.54
C LYS A 224 -11.80 0.88 4.99
N SER A 225 -11.55 1.45 6.17
CA SER A 225 -10.21 1.41 6.79
C SER A 225 -9.89 0.02 7.34
N ALA A 226 -8.60 -0.21 7.62
CA ALA A 226 -8.14 -1.44 8.26
C ALA A 226 -8.89 -1.76 9.55
N ALA A 227 -9.17 -0.75 10.38
CA ALA A 227 -9.92 -0.91 11.64
C ALA A 227 -11.39 -1.36 11.43
N GLN A 228 -11.96 -1.10 10.25
CA GLN A 228 -13.32 -1.53 9.91
C GLN A 228 -13.37 -2.91 9.24
N VAL A 229 -12.24 -3.41 8.74
CA VAL A 229 -12.16 -4.68 7.97
C VAL A 229 -11.49 -5.77 8.78
N TYR A 230 -10.37 -5.48 9.43
CA TYR A 230 -9.64 -6.50 10.18
C TYR A 230 -10.18 -6.63 11.59
N ARG A 231 -10.55 -7.85 11.95
CA ARG A 231 -10.77 -8.20 13.35
C ARG A 231 -9.42 -8.30 14.05
N GLU A 232 -9.26 -7.62 15.18
CA GLU A 232 -7.99 -7.58 15.92
C GLU A 232 -7.52 -8.98 16.35
N ASP A 233 -8.45 -9.84 16.81
CA ASP A 233 -8.15 -11.22 17.20
C ASP A 233 -7.67 -12.09 16.02
N HIS A 234 -8.20 -11.88 14.82
CA HIS A 234 -7.75 -12.58 13.62
C HIS A 234 -6.31 -12.18 13.24
N VAL A 235 -6.02 -10.88 13.21
CA VAL A 235 -4.65 -10.40 12.94
C VAL A 235 -3.69 -10.88 14.02
N PHE A 236 -4.11 -10.81 15.30
CA PHE A 236 -3.30 -11.20 16.45
C PHE A 236 -2.81 -12.66 16.35
N TRP A 237 -3.71 -13.61 16.13
CA TRP A 237 -3.35 -15.01 16.10
C TRP A 237 -2.69 -15.43 14.80
N LEU A 238 -3.18 -14.92 13.65
CA LEU A 238 -2.62 -15.28 12.34
C LEU A 238 -1.19 -14.77 12.19
N ALA A 239 -0.89 -13.54 12.62
CA ALA A 239 0.47 -13.00 12.57
C ALA A 239 1.44 -13.77 13.48
N ARG A 240 0.99 -14.22 14.65
CA ARG A 240 1.80 -15.00 15.60
C ARG A 240 2.17 -16.36 15.04
N ILE A 241 1.20 -17.09 14.49
CA ILE A 241 1.51 -18.40 13.92
C ILE A 241 2.40 -18.27 12.67
N ILE A 242 2.19 -17.27 11.82
CA ILE A 242 3.07 -16.98 10.69
C ILE A 242 4.50 -16.67 11.17
N THR A 243 4.65 -15.87 12.23
CA THR A 243 5.99 -15.59 12.80
C THR A 243 6.63 -16.86 13.33
N ALA A 244 5.91 -17.63 14.12
CA ALA A 244 6.46 -18.80 14.79
C ALA A 244 6.89 -19.92 13.82
N GLU A 245 6.17 -20.05 12.70
CA GLU A 245 6.42 -21.08 11.69
C GLU A 245 7.28 -20.59 10.51
N ALA A 246 7.22 -19.31 10.14
CA ALA A 246 7.75 -18.82 8.88
C ALA A 246 8.54 -17.50 9.00
N GLN A 247 9.10 -17.16 10.16
CA GLN A 247 9.81 -15.90 10.36
C GLN A 247 10.93 -15.67 9.32
N GLY A 248 11.70 -16.70 8.98
CA GLY A 248 12.80 -16.64 8.02
C GLY A 248 12.40 -16.84 6.56
N GLU A 249 11.11 -17.03 6.27
CA GLU A 249 10.63 -17.27 4.93
C GLU A 249 10.35 -15.94 4.19
N PRO A 250 10.41 -15.93 2.84
CA PRO A 250 10.00 -14.76 2.06
C PRO A 250 8.51 -14.48 2.27
N LEU A 251 8.08 -13.24 1.99
CA LEU A 251 6.69 -12.78 2.20
C LEU A 251 5.65 -13.75 1.61
N LYS A 252 5.88 -14.30 0.42
CA LYS A 252 5.02 -15.33 -0.19
C LYS A 252 4.94 -16.61 0.65
N GLY A 253 6.04 -17.03 1.26
CA GLY A 253 6.08 -18.19 2.15
C GLY A 253 5.29 -17.95 3.43
N LYS A 254 5.43 -16.75 4.01
CA LYS A 254 4.62 -16.30 5.16
C LYS A 254 3.13 -16.29 4.82
N MET A 255 2.75 -15.77 3.65
CA MET A 255 1.36 -15.80 3.16
C MET A 255 0.86 -17.24 2.97
N ALA A 256 1.67 -18.14 2.40
CA ALA A 256 1.29 -19.54 2.21
C ALA A 256 1.01 -20.25 3.54
N VAL A 257 1.81 -20.00 4.59
CA VAL A 257 1.52 -20.51 5.95
C VAL A 257 0.21 -19.93 6.48
N GLY A 258 -0.04 -18.62 6.30
CA GLY A 258 -1.31 -18.00 6.62
C GLY A 258 -2.50 -18.60 5.87
N ASN A 259 -2.32 -18.92 4.58
CA ASN A 259 -3.33 -19.59 3.77
C ASN A 259 -3.65 -21.01 4.27
N VAL A 260 -2.65 -21.79 4.70
CA VAL A 260 -2.91 -23.10 5.32
C VAL A 260 -3.86 -22.95 6.52
N VAL A 261 -3.65 -21.96 7.39
CA VAL A 261 -4.55 -21.72 8.52
C VAL A 261 -5.96 -21.35 8.05
N LEU A 262 -6.08 -20.43 7.08
CA LEU A 262 -7.38 -19.98 6.58
C LEU A 262 -8.10 -21.06 5.76
N ASN A 263 -7.38 -21.88 4.98
CA ASN A 263 -7.95 -23.01 4.27
C ASN A 263 -8.49 -24.07 5.24
N ARG A 264 -7.78 -24.32 6.34
CA ARG A 264 -8.27 -25.19 7.42
C ARG A 264 -9.55 -24.62 8.05
N VAL A 265 -9.61 -23.30 8.33
CA VAL A 265 -10.84 -22.65 8.85
C VAL A 265 -12.02 -22.86 7.91
N ASN A 266 -11.81 -22.85 6.59
CA ASN A 266 -12.84 -23.04 5.57
C ASN A 266 -13.14 -24.52 5.26
N SER A 267 -12.33 -25.44 5.75
CA SER A 267 -12.51 -26.89 5.53
C SER A 267 -13.39 -27.52 6.62
N PRO A 268 -14.39 -28.33 6.26
CA PRO A 268 -15.24 -29.01 7.25
C PRO A 268 -14.49 -30.02 8.11
N ALA A 269 -13.27 -30.42 7.74
CA ALA A 269 -12.41 -31.35 8.49
C ALA A 269 -11.73 -30.68 9.70
N TYR A 270 -11.72 -29.34 9.76
CA TYR A 270 -11.03 -28.58 10.81
C TYR A 270 -11.99 -27.70 11.59
N PRO A 271 -11.55 -27.10 12.71
CA PRO A 271 -12.31 -26.06 13.40
C PRO A 271 -12.52 -24.82 12.53
N ASN A 272 -13.59 -24.08 12.78
CA ASN A 272 -14.05 -22.97 11.94
C ASN A 272 -13.58 -21.58 12.40
N THR A 273 -12.53 -21.49 13.24
CA THR A 273 -11.94 -20.21 13.65
C THR A 273 -10.41 -20.30 13.60
N ILE A 274 -9.74 -19.18 13.36
CA ILE A 274 -8.26 -19.08 13.33
C ILE A 274 -7.69 -19.61 14.65
N TYR A 275 -8.20 -19.14 15.80
CA TYR A 275 -7.76 -19.59 17.11
C TYR A 275 -7.90 -21.11 17.26
N SER A 276 -9.10 -21.65 16.98
CA SER A 276 -9.37 -23.07 17.16
C SER A 276 -8.57 -23.97 16.21
N VAL A 277 -8.23 -23.50 15.00
CA VAL A 277 -7.33 -24.24 14.09
C VAL A 277 -5.91 -24.26 14.63
N ILE A 278 -5.39 -23.13 15.15
CA ILE A 278 -4.04 -23.04 15.70
C ILE A 278 -3.88 -23.96 16.93
N PHE A 279 -4.88 -23.96 17.82
CA PHE A 279 -4.86 -24.72 19.08
C PHE A 279 -5.55 -26.08 19.00
N ASP A 280 -5.85 -26.59 17.78
CA ASP A 280 -6.48 -27.90 17.59
C ASP A 280 -5.57 -29.03 18.07
N ARG A 281 -6.13 -29.90 18.92
CA ARG A 281 -5.44 -31.08 19.50
C ARG A 281 -6.18 -32.37 19.25
N ARG A 282 -7.24 -32.37 18.41
CA ARG A 282 -8.07 -33.58 18.17
C ARG A 282 -7.26 -34.78 17.64
N TYR A 283 -6.19 -34.52 16.90
CA TYR A 283 -5.30 -35.53 16.32
C TYR A 283 -3.83 -35.26 16.68
N GLY A 284 -3.57 -34.72 17.86
CA GLY A 284 -2.26 -34.21 18.29
C GLY A 284 -2.09 -32.74 17.97
N THR A 285 -0.98 -32.16 18.47
CA THR A 285 -0.66 -30.74 18.26
C THR A 285 -0.42 -30.45 16.79
N GLN A 286 -1.20 -29.52 16.23
CA GLN A 286 -1.12 -29.18 14.82
C GLN A 286 0.06 -28.27 14.49
N PHE A 287 0.47 -27.45 15.45
CA PHE A 287 1.54 -26.47 15.30
C PHE A 287 2.44 -26.52 16.53
N SER A 288 3.71 -26.92 16.34
CA SER A 288 4.67 -27.05 17.43
C SER A 288 4.88 -25.78 18.28
N PRO A 289 4.74 -24.55 17.74
CA PRO A 289 4.76 -23.33 18.54
C PRO A 289 3.76 -23.25 19.69
N VAL A 290 2.67 -24.01 19.61
CA VAL A 290 1.67 -24.08 20.69
C VAL A 290 2.21 -24.84 21.90
N ASP A 291 3.03 -25.88 21.66
CA ASP A 291 3.59 -26.70 22.75
C ASP A 291 4.85 -26.08 23.37
N ASN A 292 5.71 -25.48 22.53
CA ASN A 292 6.95 -24.85 22.99
C ASN A 292 6.78 -23.39 23.44
N GLY A 293 5.57 -22.82 23.30
CA GLY A 293 5.23 -21.47 23.75
C GLY A 293 5.65 -20.34 22.81
N THR A 294 6.32 -20.62 21.68
CA THR A 294 6.76 -19.56 20.73
C THR A 294 5.60 -18.85 20.05
N ILE A 295 4.40 -19.44 20.05
CA ILE A 295 3.15 -18.80 19.59
C ILE A 295 2.84 -17.48 20.33
N TYR A 296 3.36 -17.30 21.55
CA TYR A 296 3.15 -16.09 22.36
C TYR A 296 4.19 -14.99 22.12
N ASN A 297 5.20 -15.24 21.30
CA ASN A 297 6.19 -14.23 20.94
C ASN A 297 5.55 -13.09 20.15
N THR A 298 6.12 -11.88 20.25
CA THR A 298 5.69 -10.73 19.47
C THR A 298 5.89 -11.01 17.97
N PRO A 299 4.84 -10.86 17.13
CA PRO A 299 4.98 -11.11 15.71
C PRO A 299 5.85 -10.05 15.04
N THR A 300 6.58 -10.46 14.00
CA THR A 300 7.33 -9.53 13.16
C THR A 300 6.39 -8.67 12.33
N GLU A 301 6.85 -7.46 11.94
CA GLU A 301 6.07 -6.56 11.09
C GLU A 301 5.67 -7.23 9.77
N GLU A 302 6.61 -7.92 9.12
CA GLU A 302 6.36 -8.62 7.86
C GLU A 302 5.33 -9.76 8.01
N SER A 303 5.29 -10.44 9.16
CA SER A 303 4.25 -11.45 9.45
C SER A 303 2.88 -10.81 9.70
N ILE A 304 2.83 -9.62 10.30
CA ILE A 304 1.59 -8.84 10.43
C ILE A 304 1.07 -8.41 9.05
N ILE A 305 1.97 -7.97 8.16
CA ILE A 305 1.65 -7.62 6.79
C ILE A 305 1.10 -8.84 6.04
N ALA A 306 1.79 -9.99 6.11
CA ALA A 306 1.34 -11.23 5.49
C ALA A 306 -0.04 -11.67 6.00
N ALA A 307 -0.28 -11.59 7.32
CA ALA A 307 -1.58 -11.90 7.92
C ALA A 307 -2.69 -11.00 7.38
N LYS A 308 -2.45 -9.68 7.30
CA LYS A 308 -3.41 -8.73 6.75
C LYS A 308 -3.70 -8.99 5.28
N MET A 309 -2.70 -9.33 4.46
CA MET A 309 -2.91 -9.71 3.05
C MET A 309 -3.75 -10.97 2.93
N CYS A 310 -3.50 -12.00 3.75
CA CYS A 310 -4.35 -13.19 3.78
C CYS A 310 -5.81 -12.86 4.15
N LEU A 311 -6.01 -11.97 5.14
CA LEU A 311 -7.34 -11.50 5.55
C LEU A 311 -8.03 -10.60 4.51
N GLU A 312 -7.28 -9.98 3.59
CA GLU A 312 -7.80 -9.31 2.39
C GLU A 312 -8.28 -10.28 1.30
N GLY A 313 -8.07 -11.59 1.52
CA GLY A 313 -8.46 -12.63 0.59
C GLY A 313 -7.38 -12.95 -0.46
N TYR A 314 -6.14 -12.49 -0.28
CA TYR A 314 -5.05 -12.92 -1.15
C TYR A 314 -4.59 -14.31 -0.76
N THR A 315 -4.63 -15.22 -1.73
CA THR A 315 -4.20 -16.60 -1.55
C THR A 315 -3.07 -16.95 -2.52
N ILE A 316 -2.11 -17.71 -2.02
CA ILE A 316 -1.09 -18.37 -2.85
C ILE A 316 -1.67 -19.67 -3.41
N SER A 317 -2.49 -20.37 -2.61
CA SER A 317 -3.27 -21.53 -2.99
C SER A 317 -4.45 -21.67 -2.02
N ASP A 318 -5.60 -22.06 -2.55
CA ASP A 318 -6.85 -22.30 -1.80
C ASP A 318 -7.02 -23.78 -1.39
N SER A 319 -6.12 -24.67 -1.83
CA SER A 319 -6.18 -26.12 -1.57
C SER A 319 -5.21 -26.60 -0.50
N ILE A 320 -4.08 -25.92 -0.29
CA ILE A 320 -3.04 -26.36 0.66
C ILE A 320 -3.55 -26.43 2.10
N LEU A 321 -3.36 -27.57 2.73
CA LEU A 321 -3.75 -27.83 4.12
C LEU A 321 -2.55 -28.18 5.02
N TYR A 322 -1.39 -28.49 4.43
CA TYR A 322 -0.19 -28.90 5.15
C TYR A 322 1.06 -28.21 4.61
N PHE A 323 2.05 -28.05 5.46
CA PHE A 323 3.40 -27.68 5.05
C PHE A 323 4.42 -28.36 5.98
N VAL A 324 5.61 -28.54 5.47
CA VAL A 324 6.75 -29.07 6.23
C VAL A 324 8.05 -28.45 5.71
N ASN A 325 9.06 -28.38 6.55
CA ASN A 325 10.43 -28.18 6.09
C ASN A 325 11.05 -29.55 5.80
N PRO A 326 11.25 -29.94 4.52
CA PRO A 326 11.75 -31.29 4.17
C PRO A 326 13.17 -31.58 4.69
N LYS A 327 13.96 -30.53 4.97
CA LYS A 327 15.30 -30.69 5.54
C LYS A 327 15.24 -31.10 7.02
N LEU A 328 14.23 -30.61 7.75
CA LEU A 328 14.04 -30.90 9.17
C LEU A 328 13.16 -32.12 9.41
N ALA A 329 12.20 -32.38 8.53
CA ALA A 329 11.25 -33.48 8.68
C ALA A 329 11.04 -34.22 7.33
N PRO A 330 12.09 -34.91 6.81
CA PRO A 330 12.04 -35.56 5.48
C PRO A 330 11.01 -36.67 5.38
N HIS A 331 10.66 -37.31 6.50
CA HIS A 331 9.70 -38.40 6.60
C HIS A 331 8.40 -37.99 7.29
N SER A 332 8.02 -36.71 7.20
CA SER A 332 6.77 -36.24 7.77
C SER A 332 5.56 -36.96 7.18
N TRP A 333 4.50 -37.12 7.99
CA TRP A 333 3.27 -37.77 7.54
C TRP A 333 2.70 -37.08 6.29
N ALA A 334 2.69 -35.76 6.26
CA ALA A 334 2.18 -34.97 5.12
C ALA A 334 2.97 -35.26 3.83
N ALA A 335 4.30 -35.28 3.89
CA ALA A 335 5.15 -35.59 2.75
C ALA A 335 4.91 -37.01 2.17
N ASN A 336 4.52 -37.96 3.01
CA ASN A 336 4.30 -39.35 2.59
C ASN A 336 2.84 -39.64 2.19
N ASN A 337 1.87 -38.82 2.58
CA ASN A 337 0.44 -39.16 2.48
C ASN A 337 -0.41 -38.09 1.79
N ARG A 338 0.17 -36.94 1.37
CA ARG A 338 -0.56 -35.85 0.74
C ARG A 338 0.01 -35.45 -0.60
N PRO A 339 -0.82 -35.05 -1.56
CA PRO A 339 -0.35 -34.52 -2.83
C PRO A 339 0.53 -33.30 -2.62
N TYR A 340 1.73 -33.35 -3.21
CA TYR A 340 2.63 -32.19 -3.22
C TYR A 340 2.07 -31.10 -4.13
N ALA A 341 2.00 -29.86 -3.61
CA ALA A 341 1.55 -28.70 -4.38
C ALA A 341 2.74 -27.88 -4.93
N PHE A 342 3.57 -27.33 -4.05
CA PHE A 342 4.74 -26.51 -4.42
C PHE A 342 5.67 -26.31 -3.23
N THR A 343 6.83 -25.69 -3.53
CA THR A 343 7.79 -25.25 -2.47
C THR A 343 8.00 -23.74 -2.56
N ILE A 344 8.01 -23.07 -1.40
CA ILE A 344 8.42 -21.67 -1.25
C ILE A 344 9.42 -21.60 -0.11
N GLY A 345 10.61 -21.04 -0.38
CA GLY A 345 11.69 -20.98 0.62
C GLY A 345 12.09 -22.36 1.09
N ASN A 346 12.01 -22.60 2.39
CA ASN A 346 12.31 -23.90 3.00
C ASN A 346 11.07 -24.79 3.21
N HIS A 347 9.87 -24.32 2.88
CA HIS A 347 8.64 -25.06 3.10
C HIS A 347 8.11 -25.70 1.81
N ALA A 348 7.84 -27.02 1.88
CA ALA A 348 7.03 -27.74 0.93
C ALA A 348 5.57 -27.76 1.41
N PHE A 349 4.64 -27.44 0.52
CA PHE A 349 3.21 -27.34 0.78
C PHE A 349 2.46 -28.50 0.11
N PHE A 350 1.38 -28.96 0.75
CA PHE A 350 0.60 -30.13 0.34
C PHE A 350 -0.91 -29.87 0.54
N ASP A 351 -1.72 -30.53 -0.31
CA ASP A 351 -3.19 -30.49 -0.26
C ASP A 351 -3.81 -31.41 0.80
#